data_c26746409462cbb2fcf0d85fe14e4f6a
#
_entry.id   c26746409462cbb2fcf0d85fe14e4f6a
#
_cell.length_a   1.000
_cell.length_b   1.000
_cell.length_c   1.000
_cell.angle_alpha   90.00
_cell.angle_beta   90.00
_cell.angle_gamma   90.00
#
_symmetry.space_group_name_H-M   'P 1'
#
loop_
_entity.id
_entity.type
_entity.pdbx_description
1 polymer ?
#
loop_
_entity_poly.entity_id
_entity_poly.type
_entity_poly.pdbx_seq_one_letter_code
_entity_poly.pdbx_strand_id
1 'polypeptide(L)'
;MTQVSDRLASLSPSATLAMSQKSGELKAQGIDVINLSVGEPDFNTPDFIKEAAKKAIDDNFSRYSPVAGYPALRNAIVAKLKNENGLEYTAGQISCANGAKQSVCNTVMVLVNPGDEVIIPAPFWVSYPEMVKLAEGTPVIVPAGIEQDFKITPAQLEAAITPKTKALILCSPSNPTGSVYSAEELAGLAEVLKKHPDIIVIADEIYEHINYIGKHNSIASIEGMKDRTVIVNGVSKAYAMTGWRIGFIAGPEWIVKAVNKLQGQYTSGPCSVSQKAAEAAYTGSQEPVEEMRKAFERRRDLIVNLAKEVPGFEVNNPEGAFYLFPKCSYYYGKTDGTRVINNADDLAMYLLEVAHVACVGGTSFGAPECIRMSYATSDENIAEAIKRIKDALAALK
;
A
#
# COMPACT_ATOMS: atom_id res chain seq x y z
N MET A 1 -36.47 -3.46 -9.55
CA MET A 1 -35.30 -3.73 -8.67
C MET A 1 -34.60 -2.40 -8.45
N THR A 2 -34.36 -2.04 -7.20
CA THR A 2 -33.49 -0.88 -6.89
C THR A 2 -32.07 -1.21 -7.32
N GLN A 3 -31.51 -0.43 -8.24
CA GLN A 3 -30.13 -0.58 -8.71
C GLN A 3 -29.25 0.48 -8.02
N VAL A 4 -28.03 0.09 -7.65
CA VAL A 4 -27.00 1.04 -7.23
C VAL A 4 -26.55 1.89 -8.43
N SER A 5 -25.86 3.00 -8.18
CA SER A 5 -25.31 3.82 -9.28
C SER A 5 -24.29 3.02 -10.13
N ASP A 6 -24.19 3.36 -11.42
CA ASP A 6 -23.28 2.69 -12.37
C ASP A 6 -21.83 2.74 -11.88
N ARG A 7 -21.42 3.84 -11.26
CA ARG A 7 -20.11 3.97 -10.60
C ARG A 7 -19.87 2.89 -9.55
N LEU A 8 -20.86 2.61 -8.71
CA LEU A 8 -20.72 1.60 -7.66
C LEU A 8 -20.78 0.18 -8.25
N ALA A 9 -21.60 -0.03 -9.27
CA ALA A 9 -21.70 -1.31 -9.98
C ALA A 9 -20.40 -1.71 -10.68
N SER A 10 -19.56 -0.73 -11.07
CA SER A 10 -18.27 -0.97 -11.72
C SER A 10 -17.15 -1.41 -10.76
N LEU A 11 -17.35 -1.26 -9.44
CA LEU A 11 -16.33 -1.56 -8.44
C LEU A 11 -16.32 -3.04 -8.07
N SER A 12 -15.11 -3.59 -7.91
CA SER A 12 -14.89 -4.94 -7.40
C SER A 12 -14.74 -4.95 -5.88
N PRO A 13 -15.26 -5.98 -5.16
CA PRO A 13 -14.98 -6.17 -3.75
C PRO A 13 -13.48 -6.34 -3.48
N SER A 14 -13.02 -5.94 -2.29
CA SER A 14 -11.61 -6.11 -1.89
C SER A 14 -11.28 -7.59 -1.61
N ALA A 15 -10.45 -8.20 -2.45
CA ALA A 15 -10.00 -9.59 -2.27
C ALA A 15 -9.28 -9.81 -0.93
N THR A 16 -8.50 -8.82 -0.46
CA THR A 16 -7.83 -8.90 0.84
C THR A 16 -8.82 -8.98 2.01
N LEU A 17 -9.90 -8.17 1.97
CA LEU A 17 -10.93 -8.21 3.01
C LEU A 17 -11.73 -9.51 2.95
N ALA A 18 -12.07 -9.98 1.76
CA ALA A 18 -12.78 -11.25 1.58
C ALA A 18 -11.97 -12.44 2.13
N MET A 19 -10.67 -12.51 1.86
CA MET A 19 -9.80 -13.56 2.39
C MET A 19 -9.67 -13.47 3.92
N SER A 20 -9.53 -12.25 4.46
CA SER A 20 -9.47 -12.04 5.91
C SER A 20 -10.77 -12.47 6.61
N GLN A 21 -11.93 -12.20 6.01
CA GLN A 21 -13.22 -12.64 6.51
C GLN A 21 -13.31 -14.18 6.53
N LYS A 22 -12.99 -14.84 5.43
CA LYS A 22 -12.99 -16.34 5.35
C LYS A 22 -12.04 -16.96 6.38
N SER A 23 -10.85 -16.39 6.55
CA SER A 23 -9.92 -16.80 7.61
C SER A 23 -10.54 -16.65 9.01
N GLY A 24 -11.25 -15.57 9.27
CA GLY A 24 -11.97 -15.32 10.52
C GLY A 24 -13.09 -16.34 10.76
N GLU A 25 -13.84 -16.68 9.73
CA GLU A 25 -14.92 -17.68 9.80
C GLU A 25 -14.39 -19.09 10.15
N LEU A 26 -13.24 -19.50 9.57
CA LEU A 26 -12.59 -20.78 9.92
C LEU A 26 -12.06 -20.77 11.36
N LYS A 27 -11.43 -19.67 11.79
CA LYS A 27 -10.99 -19.50 13.19
C LYS A 27 -12.16 -19.61 14.19
N ALA A 28 -13.32 -19.03 13.86
CA ALA A 28 -14.50 -19.12 14.69
C ALA A 28 -15.06 -20.56 14.83
N GLN A 29 -14.73 -21.43 13.87
CA GLN A 29 -15.04 -22.86 13.90
C GLN A 29 -13.96 -23.68 14.66
N GLY A 30 -12.96 -23.03 15.26
CA GLY A 30 -11.88 -23.69 16.01
C GLY A 30 -10.72 -24.20 15.14
N ILE A 31 -10.67 -23.85 13.86
CA ILE A 31 -9.58 -24.21 12.96
C ILE A 31 -8.38 -23.25 13.20
N ASP A 32 -7.19 -23.82 13.40
CA ASP A 32 -5.95 -23.08 13.56
C ASP A 32 -5.44 -22.52 12.22
N VAL A 33 -5.91 -21.34 11.84
CA VAL A 33 -5.52 -20.66 10.59
C VAL A 33 -4.42 -19.61 10.87
N ILE A 34 -3.30 -19.75 10.17
CA ILE A 34 -2.26 -18.69 10.13
C ILE A 34 -2.63 -17.69 9.04
N ASN A 35 -2.85 -16.43 9.43
CA ASN A 35 -3.32 -15.42 8.50
C ASN A 35 -2.17 -14.53 7.98
N LEU A 36 -1.73 -14.80 6.73
CA LEU A 36 -0.75 -13.99 5.99
C LEU A 36 -1.43 -13.06 4.94
N SER A 37 -2.76 -12.92 4.99
CA SER A 37 -3.50 -12.08 4.02
C SER A 37 -3.59 -10.62 4.43
N VAL A 38 -3.42 -10.30 5.71
CA VAL A 38 -3.64 -8.95 6.27
C VAL A 38 -2.41 -8.07 6.08
N GLY A 39 -2.64 -6.86 5.62
CA GLY A 39 -1.59 -5.87 5.38
C GLY A 39 -1.47 -4.86 6.53
N GLU A 40 -1.21 -5.30 7.76
CA GLU A 40 -0.96 -4.41 8.90
C GLU A 40 0.15 -4.94 9.81
N PRO A 41 0.91 -4.03 10.45
CA PRO A 41 1.92 -4.43 11.44
C PRO A 41 1.29 -5.20 12.60
N ASP A 42 1.97 -6.21 13.09
CA ASP A 42 1.59 -7.01 14.28
C ASP A 42 2.08 -6.40 15.61
N PHE A 43 2.68 -5.24 15.53
CA PHE A 43 3.14 -4.47 16.69
C PHE A 43 2.03 -3.59 17.26
N ASN A 44 2.16 -3.25 18.54
CA ASN A 44 1.34 -2.22 19.15
C ASN A 44 1.83 -0.82 18.80
N THR A 45 0.91 0.13 18.72
CA THR A 45 1.27 1.55 18.66
C THR A 45 2.16 1.91 19.84
N PRO A 46 3.31 2.60 19.65
CA PRO A 46 4.21 3.01 20.73
C PRO A 46 3.51 3.77 21.86
N ASP A 47 3.94 3.53 23.11
CA ASP A 47 3.24 4.03 24.30
C ASP A 47 3.14 5.56 24.35
N PHE A 48 4.23 6.28 23.98
CA PHE A 48 4.21 7.74 24.00
C PHE A 48 3.16 8.34 23.02
N ILE A 49 2.84 7.63 21.94
CA ILE A 49 1.77 8.03 21.00
C ILE A 49 0.39 7.80 21.64
N LYS A 50 0.21 6.66 22.33
CA LYS A 50 -1.03 6.36 23.07
C LYS A 50 -1.27 7.35 24.19
N GLU A 51 -0.21 7.74 24.93
CA GLU A 51 -0.32 8.76 25.99
C GLU A 51 -0.70 10.14 25.44
N ALA A 52 -0.16 10.53 24.28
CA ALA A 52 -0.59 11.76 23.60
C ALA A 52 -2.08 11.74 23.23
N ALA A 53 -2.60 10.59 22.80
CA ALA A 53 -4.02 10.43 22.50
C ALA A 53 -4.90 10.52 23.79
N LYS A 54 -4.50 9.86 24.87
CA LYS A 54 -5.20 9.94 26.17
C LYS A 54 -5.24 11.39 26.66
N LYS A 55 -4.08 12.08 26.61
CA LYS A 55 -4.02 13.51 26.95
C LYS A 55 -4.94 14.35 26.07
N ALA A 56 -5.03 14.07 24.77
CA ALA A 56 -5.93 14.79 23.88
C ALA A 56 -7.43 14.58 24.24
N ILE A 57 -7.79 13.40 24.74
CA ILE A 57 -9.15 13.15 25.27
C ILE A 57 -9.37 14.00 26.54
N ASP A 58 -8.43 13.99 27.49
CA ASP A 58 -8.52 14.76 28.74
C ASP A 58 -8.54 16.29 28.48
N ASP A 59 -7.80 16.75 27.46
CA ASP A 59 -7.77 18.15 27.03
C ASP A 59 -8.99 18.55 26.17
N ASN A 60 -9.96 17.65 25.98
CA ASN A 60 -11.22 17.89 25.24
C ASN A 60 -11.00 18.23 23.75
N PHE A 61 -10.08 17.54 23.04
CA PHE A 61 -10.00 17.59 21.58
C PHE A 61 -11.17 16.82 20.94
N SER A 62 -12.39 17.28 21.20
CA SER A 62 -13.65 16.63 20.80
C SER A 62 -14.47 17.46 19.81
N ARG A 63 -13.96 18.59 19.34
CA ARG A 63 -14.63 19.51 18.40
C ARG A 63 -14.11 19.31 16.99
N TYR A 64 -14.83 19.82 16.01
CA TYR A 64 -14.39 19.81 14.61
C TYR A 64 -13.00 20.44 14.47
N SER A 65 -12.11 19.74 13.80
CA SER A 65 -10.81 20.26 13.38
C SER A 65 -10.91 20.97 12.02
N PRO A 66 -9.93 21.79 11.65
CA PRO A 66 -9.80 22.24 10.26
C PRO A 66 -9.78 21.06 9.28
N VAL A 67 -10.39 21.21 8.12
CA VAL A 67 -10.48 20.14 7.10
C VAL A 67 -9.11 19.57 6.75
N ALA A 68 -8.11 20.43 6.55
CA ALA A 68 -6.73 20.02 6.25
C ALA A 68 -5.96 19.42 7.44
N GLY A 69 -6.57 19.34 8.61
CA GLY A 69 -5.93 18.95 9.86
C GLY A 69 -5.38 20.13 10.67
N TYR A 70 -5.05 19.86 11.95
CA TYR A 70 -4.50 20.88 12.83
C TYR A 70 -3.19 21.45 12.31
N PRO A 71 -2.95 22.78 12.49
CA PRO A 71 -1.70 23.41 12.07
C PRO A 71 -0.45 22.75 12.68
N ALA A 72 -0.52 22.31 13.95
CA ALA A 72 0.59 21.63 14.61
C ALA A 72 0.97 20.31 13.91
N LEU A 73 -0.01 19.46 13.56
CA LEU A 73 0.24 18.23 12.81
C LEU A 73 0.81 18.52 11.42
N ARG A 74 0.26 19.51 10.69
CA ARG A 74 0.77 19.86 9.35
C ARG A 74 2.21 20.37 9.41
N ASN A 75 2.56 21.17 10.43
CA ASN A 75 3.92 21.62 10.66
C ASN A 75 4.87 20.48 11.04
N ALA A 76 4.42 19.50 11.84
CA ALA A 76 5.19 18.30 12.14
C ALA A 76 5.48 17.48 10.87
N ILE A 77 4.50 17.35 9.97
CA ILE A 77 4.68 16.70 8.65
C ILE A 77 5.68 17.48 7.78
N VAL A 78 5.59 18.80 7.74
CA VAL A 78 6.56 19.66 7.02
C VAL A 78 7.98 19.43 7.55
N ALA A 79 8.15 19.42 8.87
CA ALA A 79 9.44 19.18 9.50
C ALA A 79 9.98 17.77 9.16
N LYS A 80 9.11 16.74 9.21
CA LYS A 80 9.45 15.38 8.82
C LYS A 80 9.93 15.31 7.37
N LEU A 81 9.19 15.87 6.42
CA LEU A 81 9.55 15.86 5.00
C LEU A 81 10.87 16.57 4.74
N LYS A 82 11.14 17.68 5.45
CA LYS A 82 12.41 18.39 5.36
C LYS A 82 13.56 17.55 5.91
N ASN A 83 13.42 17.04 7.12
CA ASN A 83 14.51 16.39 7.86
C ASN A 83 14.84 14.99 7.31
N GLU A 84 13.82 14.22 6.95
CA GLU A 84 13.99 12.82 6.51
C GLU A 84 14.12 12.71 5.00
N ASN A 85 13.31 13.44 4.24
CA ASN A 85 13.24 13.32 2.77
C ASN A 85 14.04 14.43 2.04
N GLY A 86 14.43 15.51 2.73
CA GLY A 86 15.10 16.67 2.12
C GLY A 86 14.15 17.52 1.25
N LEU A 87 12.83 17.40 1.48
CA LEU A 87 11.80 18.06 0.69
C LEU A 87 11.20 19.24 1.46
N GLU A 88 11.25 20.40 0.88
CA GLU A 88 10.69 21.62 1.48
C GLU A 88 9.26 21.86 1.00
N TYR A 89 8.31 21.82 1.95
CA TYR A 89 6.90 22.15 1.77
C TYR A 89 6.47 23.21 2.78
N THR A 90 5.36 23.86 2.53
CA THR A 90 4.64 24.71 3.49
C THR A 90 3.44 23.97 4.07
N ALA A 91 2.93 24.42 5.21
CA ALA A 91 1.70 23.86 5.77
C ALA A 91 0.49 24.00 4.83
N GLY A 92 0.50 24.98 3.91
CA GLY A 92 -0.52 25.13 2.86
C GLY A 92 -0.49 24.02 1.80
N GLN A 93 0.61 23.31 1.70
CA GLN A 93 0.84 22.19 0.78
C GLN A 93 0.59 20.82 1.43
N ILE A 94 0.05 20.79 2.67
CA ILE A 94 -0.28 19.56 3.40
C ILE A 94 -1.79 19.48 3.64
N SER A 95 -2.37 18.33 3.40
CA SER A 95 -3.74 17.99 3.81
C SER A 95 -3.78 16.62 4.44
N CYS A 96 -4.31 16.54 5.67
CA CYS A 96 -4.49 15.29 6.41
C CYS A 96 -5.86 14.68 6.10
N ALA A 97 -5.94 13.34 6.06
CA ALA A 97 -7.14 12.59 5.73
C ALA A 97 -7.28 11.34 6.60
N ASN A 98 -8.41 10.63 6.50
CA ASN A 98 -8.69 9.39 7.22
C ASN A 98 -7.87 8.19 6.66
N GLY A 99 -6.56 8.27 6.84
CA GLY A 99 -5.56 7.34 6.34
C GLY A 99 -5.14 7.63 4.88
N ALA A 100 -3.99 7.09 4.49
CA ALA A 100 -3.44 7.24 3.14
C ALA A 100 -4.43 6.80 2.04
N LYS A 101 -5.30 5.82 2.32
CA LYS A 101 -6.36 5.39 1.39
C LYS A 101 -7.25 6.55 0.97
N GLN A 102 -7.73 7.37 1.90
CA GLN A 102 -8.55 8.53 1.57
C GLN A 102 -7.70 9.59 0.86
N SER A 103 -6.43 9.74 1.22
CA SER A 103 -5.50 10.67 0.55
C SER A 103 -5.34 10.34 -0.94
N VAL A 104 -5.10 9.07 -1.30
CA VAL A 104 -5.06 8.63 -2.71
C VAL A 104 -6.40 8.87 -3.39
N CYS A 105 -7.49 8.41 -2.78
CA CYS A 105 -8.83 8.52 -3.36
C CYS A 105 -9.21 9.98 -3.62
N ASN A 106 -9.01 10.87 -2.64
CA ASN A 106 -9.27 12.31 -2.80
C ASN A 106 -8.43 12.91 -3.94
N THR A 107 -7.16 12.52 -4.06
CA THR A 107 -6.28 13.03 -5.11
C THR A 107 -6.75 12.59 -6.49
N VAL A 108 -7.11 11.31 -6.64
CA VAL A 108 -7.68 10.80 -7.90
C VAL A 108 -9.00 11.54 -8.23
N MET A 109 -9.90 11.67 -7.25
CA MET A 109 -11.21 12.32 -7.44
C MET A 109 -11.13 13.79 -7.85
N VAL A 110 -10.07 14.53 -7.45
CA VAL A 110 -9.93 15.94 -7.83
C VAL A 110 -9.16 16.15 -9.13
N LEU A 111 -8.47 15.13 -9.63
CA LEU A 111 -7.65 15.21 -10.84
C LEU A 111 -8.32 14.61 -12.08
N VAL A 112 -9.11 13.54 -11.90
CA VAL A 112 -9.58 12.67 -12.98
C VAL A 112 -11.02 13.02 -13.36
N ASN A 113 -11.26 13.23 -14.63
CA ASN A 113 -12.59 13.36 -15.22
C ASN A 113 -12.99 12.04 -15.93
N PRO A 114 -14.28 11.87 -16.27
CA PRO A 114 -14.73 10.76 -17.12
C PRO A 114 -13.91 10.67 -18.42
N GLY A 115 -13.29 9.51 -18.66
CA GLY A 115 -12.48 9.23 -19.83
C GLY A 115 -11.00 9.62 -19.74
N ASP A 116 -10.56 10.30 -18.68
CA ASP A 116 -9.14 10.47 -18.39
C ASP A 116 -8.50 9.12 -18.01
N GLU A 117 -7.24 8.96 -18.35
CA GLU A 117 -6.46 7.75 -18.10
C GLU A 117 -5.49 7.94 -16.92
N VAL A 118 -5.40 6.90 -16.09
CA VAL A 118 -4.44 6.85 -14.98
C VAL A 118 -3.57 5.62 -15.13
N ILE A 119 -2.27 5.82 -15.31
CA ILE A 119 -1.29 4.74 -15.41
C ILE A 119 -1.07 4.14 -14.03
N ILE A 120 -1.13 2.80 -13.96
CA ILE A 120 -0.92 2.03 -12.74
C ILE A 120 0.05 0.88 -13.06
N PRO A 121 1.32 0.95 -12.63
CA PRO A 121 2.23 -0.18 -12.69
C PRO A 121 1.65 -1.39 -11.95
N ALA A 122 1.67 -2.56 -12.59
CA ALA A 122 1.28 -3.82 -11.95
C ALA A 122 2.54 -4.66 -11.66
N PRO A 123 2.60 -5.36 -10.52
CA PRO A 123 1.54 -5.51 -9.51
C PRO A 123 1.29 -4.23 -8.69
N PHE A 124 0.03 -4.00 -8.32
CA PHE A 124 -0.43 -2.81 -7.64
C PHE A 124 -1.28 -3.13 -6.41
N TRP A 125 -1.44 -2.20 -5.49
CA TRP A 125 -2.44 -2.33 -4.43
C TRP A 125 -3.85 -2.32 -4.99
N VAL A 126 -4.63 -3.33 -4.63
CA VAL A 126 -5.97 -3.66 -5.17
C VAL A 126 -6.96 -2.47 -5.25
N SER A 127 -6.74 -1.43 -4.45
CA SER A 127 -7.66 -0.29 -4.41
C SER A 127 -7.37 0.78 -5.46
N TYR A 128 -6.20 0.82 -6.10
CA TYR A 128 -5.88 1.87 -7.08
C TYR A 128 -6.81 1.86 -8.29
N PRO A 129 -7.00 0.73 -9.01
CA PRO A 129 -7.92 0.71 -10.14
C PRO A 129 -9.36 1.08 -9.74
N GLU A 130 -9.79 0.65 -8.57
CA GLU A 130 -11.14 0.91 -8.06
C GLU A 130 -11.35 2.40 -7.75
N MET A 131 -10.32 3.11 -7.23
CA MET A 131 -10.38 4.56 -7.02
C MET A 131 -10.45 5.32 -8.36
N VAL A 132 -9.75 4.86 -9.39
CA VAL A 132 -9.81 5.44 -10.73
C VAL A 132 -11.20 5.25 -11.34
N LYS A 133 -11.77 4.04 -11.24
CA LYS A 133 -13.15 3.76 -11.68
C LYS A 133 -14.19 4.59 -10.91
N LEU A 134 -13.98 4.77 -9.60
CA LEU A 134 -14.87 5.62 -8.78
C LEU A 134 -14.88 7.07 -9.25
N ALA A 135 -13.77 7.57 -9.78
CA ALA A 135 -13.66 8.88 -10.42
C ALA A 135 -14.10 8.87 -11.88
N GLU A 136 -14.65 7.77 -12.39
CA GLU A 136 -15.09 7.57 -13.80
C GLU A 136 -13.92 7.66 -14.82
N GLY A 137 -12.67 7.52 -14.34
CA GLY A 137 -11.47 7.41 -15.15
C GLY A 137 -11.20 5.97 -15.62
N THR A 138 -10.23 5.83 -16.52
CA THR A 138 -9.78 4.54 -17.06
C THR A 138 -8.43 4.16 -16.46
N PRO A 139 -8.31 3.06 -15.69
CA PRO A 139 -7.03 2.56 -15.26
C PRO A 139 -6.26 1.94 -16.43
N VAL A 140 -5.04 2.43 -16.71
CA VAL A 140 -4.12 1.88 -17.71
C VAL A 140 -3.07 1.05 -16.99
N ILE A 141 -3.22 -0.26 -17.05
CA ILE A 141 -2.35 -1.19 -16.32
C ILE A 141 -1.09 -1.48 -17.14
N VAL A 142 0.08 -1.26 -16.53
CA VAL A 142 1.39 -1.55 -17.13
C VAL A 142 2.04 -2.71 -16.38
N PRO A 143 2.08 -3.92 -16.96
CA PRO A 143 2.59 -5.09 -16.27
C PRO A 143 4.11 -5.06 -16.14
N ALA A 144 4.61 -5.55 -14.98
CA ALA A 144 6.01 -5.80 -14.70
C ALA A 144 6.15 -7.16 -13.99
N GLY A 145 6.91 -8.07 -14.57
CA GLY A 145 7.10 -9.41 -14.03
C GLY A 145 8.21 -9.51 -12.98
N ILE A 146 8.36 -10.70 -12.43
CA ILE A 146 9.38 -10.98 -11.41
C ILE A 146 10.81 -10.80 -11.96
N GLU A 147 11.01 -11.02 -13.26
CA GLU A 147 12.28 -10.88 -13.97
C GLU A 147 12.82 -9.45 -13.99
N GLN A 148 11.97 -8.46 -13.79
CA GLN A 148 12.30 -7.03 -13.63
C GLN A 148 11.99 -6.52 -12.23
N ASP A 149 11.96 -7.41 -11.24
CA ASP A 149 11.61 -7.12 -9.84
C ASP A 149 10.29 -6.34 -9.71
N PHE A 150 9.32 -6.66 -10.57
CA PHE A 150 7.99 -6.03 -10.59
C PHE A 150 7.99 -4.50 -10.75
N LYS A 151 9.04 -3.92 -11.34
CA LYS A 151 9.19 -2.47 -11.57
C LYS A 151 9.09 -2.16 -13.05
N ILE A 152 8.28 -1.17 -13.44
CA ILE A 152 8.20 -0.75 -14.83
C ILE A 152 9.46 0.02 -15.25
N THR A 153 9.83 -0.12 -16.52
CA THR A 153 10.91 0.62 -17.14
C THR A 153 10.44 1.96 -17.72
N PRO A 154 11.36 2.92 -17.97
CA PRO A 154 11.03 4.16 -18.68
C PRO A 154 10.36 3.91 -20.04
N ALA A 155 10.78 2.87 -20.78
CA ALA A 155 10.21 2.53 -22.08
C ALA A 155 8.77 2.04 -21.96
N GLN A 156 8.44 1.25 -20.94
CA GLN A 156 7.06 0.82 -20.66
C GLN A 156 6.19 2.00 -20.27
N LEU A 157 6.70 2.93 -19.46
CA LEU A 157 5.98 4.15 -19.11
C LEU A 157 5.69 5.01 -20.35
N GLU A 158 6.70 5.29 -21.18
CA GLU A 158 6.55 6.08 -22.41
C GLU A 158 5.49 5.46 -23.34
N ALA A 159 5.53 4.13 -23.50
CA ALA A 159 4.58 3.40 -24.35
C ALA A 159 3.12 3.42 -23.83
N ALA A 160 2.92 3.63 -22.53
CA ALA A 160 1.58 3.68 -21.92
C ALA A 160 0.97 5.07 -21.94
N ILE A 161 1.74 6.12 -22.21
CA ILE A 161 1.26 7.50 -22.21
C ILE A 161 0.47 7.78 -23.49
N THR A 162 -0.72 8.37 -23.32
CA THR A 162 -1.58 8.86 -24.39
C THR A 162 -1.97 10.32 -24.12
N PRO A 163 -2.60 11.01 -25.08
CA PRO A 163 -3.14 12.36 -24.84
C PRO A 163 -4.23 12.43 -23.74
N LYS A 164 -4.75 11.30 -23.28
CA LYS A 164 -5.73 11.19 -22.19
C LYS A 164 -5.09 10.93 -20.84
N THR A 165 -3.79 10.65 -20.80
CA THR A 165 -3.09 10.31 -19.56
C THR A 165 -3.07 11.53 -18.64
N LYS A 166 -3.71 11.40 -17.47
CA LYS A 166 -3.83 12.44 -16.45
C LYS A 166 -2.89 12.27 -15.29
N ALA A 167 -2.67 11.01 -14.86
CA ALA A 167 -1.83 10.73 -13.72
C ALA A 167 -1.11 9.37 -13.82
N LEU A 168 -0.03 9.24 -13.06
CA LEU A 168 0.65 8.00 -12.72
C LEU A 168 0.51 7.76 -11.23
N ILE A 169 0.05 6.58 -10.80
CA ILE A 169 0.11 6.15 -9.40
C ILE A 169 1.34 5.26 -9.25
N LEU A 170 2.28 5.69 -8.43
CA LEU A 170 3.53 4.99 -8.15
C LEU A 170 3.61 4.64 -6.67
N CYS A 171 3.83 3.36 -6.33
CA CYS A 171 3.97 2.89 -4.96
C CYS A 171 5.39 2.34 -4.73
N SER A 172 6.14 2.97 -3.83
CA SER A 172 7.49 2.53 -3.46
C SER A 172 7.79 2.91 -2.00
N PRO A 173 8.15 1.95 -1.13
CA PRO A 173 8.12 0.49 -1.32
C PRO A 173 6.74 -0.07 -1.66
N SER A 174 6.68 -1.13 -2.45
CA SER A 174 5.45 -1.60 -3.09
C SER A 174 4.64 -2.57 -2.21
N ASN A 175 3.34 -2.43 -2.26
CA ASN A 175 2.36 -3.47 -1.95
C ASN A 175 1.72 -3.91 -3.28
N PRO A 176 1.92 -5.18 -3.75
CA PRO A 176 2.16 -6.39 -2.96
C PRO A 176 3.60 -6.92 -2.94
N THR A 177 4.56 -6.36 -3.67
CA THR A 177 5.81 -7.03 -4.05
C THR A 177 6.97 -6.82 -3.07
N GLY A 178 6.92 -5.77 -2.26
CA GLY A 178 8.04 -5.32 -1.45
C GLY A 178 9.20 -4.71 -2.26
N SER A 179 9.06 -4.57 -3.57
CA SER A 179 10.06 -3.97 -4.43
C SER A 179 10.21 -2.48 -4.15
N VAL A 180 11.42 -1.95 -4.31
CA VAL A 180 11.75 -0.54 -4.08
C VAL A 180 12.40 0.02 -5.32
N TYR A 181 11.90 1.15 -5.81
CA TYR A 181 12.56 1.87 -6.90
C TYR A 181 13.83 2.57 -6.39
N SER A 182 14.96 2.31 -7.05
CA SER A 182 16.20 3.04 -6.79
C SER A 182 16.12 4.49 -7.25
N ALA A 183 17.06 5.33 -6.81
CA ALA A 183 17.16 6.71 -7.27
C ALA A 183 17.36 6.79 -8.79
N GLU A 184 18.13 5.86 -9.37
CA GLU A 184 18.40 5.78 -10.81
C GLU A 184 17.15 5.38 -11.60
N GLU A 185 16.42 4.37 -11.13
CA GLU A 185 15.16 3.94 -11.76
C GLU A 185 14.12 5.07 -11.73
N LEU A 186 13.97 5.76 -10.58
CA LEU A 186 13.09 6.93 -10.48
C LEU A 186 13.53 8.07 -11.40
N ALA A 187 14.82 8.32 -11.52
CA ALA A 187 15.34 9.33 -12.46
C ALA A 187 14.99 8.97 -13.92
N GLY A 188 15.08 7.70 -14.29
CA GLY A 188 14.66 7.23 -15.62
C GLY A 188 13.18 7.49 -15.89
N LEU A 189 12.29 7.20 -14.92
CA LEU A 189 10.86 7.50 -15.04
C LEU A 189 10.61 9.02 -15.11
N ALA A 190 11.35 9.80 -14.31
CA ALA A 190 11.22 11.26 -14.30
C ALA A 190 11.59 11.88 -15.65
N GLU A 191 12.62 11.38 -16.34
CA GLU A 191 13.00 11.86 -17.68
C GLU A 191 11.88 11.62 -18.73
N VAL A 192 11.13 10.54 -18.62
CA VAL A 192 9.92 10.33 -19.43
C VAL A 192 8.86 11.37 -19.07
N LEU A 193 8.54 11.49 -17.79
CA LEU A 193 7.50 12.39 -17.31
C LEU A 193 7.77 13.86 -17.63
N LYS A 194 9.03 14.30 -17.64
CA LYS A 194 9.41 15.69 -18.02
C LYS A 194 8.99 16.06 -19.43
N LYS A 195 8.89 15.10 -20.35
CA LYS A 195 8.38 15.32 -21.71
C LYS A 195 6.84 15.53 -21.75
N HIS A 196 6.16 15.12 -20.67
CA HIS A 196 4.69 15.17 -20.54
C HIS A 196 4.31 15.99 -19.29
N PRO A 197 4.43 17.34 -19.34
CA PRO A 197 4.34 18.21 -18.16
C PRO A 197 2.96 18.19 -17.47
N ASP A 198 1.91 17.78 -18.13
CA ASP A 198 0.54 17.77 -17.60
C ASP A 198 0.21 16.51 -16.77
N ILE A 199 1.06 15.48 -16.80
CA ILE A 199 0.85 14.25 -16.03
C ILE A 199 1.27 14.49 -14.57
N ILE A 200 0.36 14.25 -13.63
CA ILE A 200 0.61 14.33 -12.19
C ILE A 200 1.06 12.97 -11.67
N VAL A 201 2.07 12.93 -10.82
CA VAL A 201 2.49 11.72 -10.10
C VAL A 201 1.82 11.67 -8.73
N ILE A 202 1.11 10.58 -8.44
CA ILE A 202 0.62 10.24 -7.10
C ILE A 202 1.60 9.21 -6.54
N ALA A 203 2.52 9.66 -5.70
CA ALA A 203 3.57 8.83 -5.11
C ALA A 203 3.09 8.31 -3.75
N ASP A 204 2.67 7.05 -3.68
CA ASP A 204 2.28 6.39 -2.43
C ASP A 204 3.54 5.85 -1.75
N GLU A 205 3.98 6.57 -0.71
CA GLU A 205 5.21 6.33 0.04
C GLU A 205 4.92 5.83 1.47
N ILE A 206 3.72 5.22 1.68
CA ILE A 206 3.25 4.79 3.02
C ILE A 206 4.20 3.80 3.70
N TYR A 207 5.05 3.11 2.96
CA TYR A 207 6.02 2.15 3.48
C TYR A 207 7.45 2.72 3.57
N GLU A 208 7.67 4.03 3.41
CA GLU A 208 9.02 4.62 3.35
C GLU A 208 9.94 4.25 4.51
N HIS A 209 9.40 4.08 5.74
CA HIS A 209 10.16 3.68 6.92
C HIS A 209 10.37 2.17 7.04
N ILE A 210 9.66 1.37 6.26
CA ILE A 210 9.84 -0.08 6.15
C ILE A 210 10.62 -0.34 4.86
N ASN A 211 11.87 0.10 4.88
CA ASN A 211 12.81 0.06 3.76
C ASN A 211 14.12 -0.55 4.29
N TYR A 212 14.62 -1.59 3.63
CA TYR A 212 15.76 -2.40 4.09
C TYR A 212 17.06 -2.02 3.39
N ILE A 213 17.00 -1.20 2.35
CA ILE A 213 18.18 -0.81 1.54
C ILE A 213 18.68 0.60 1.84
N GLY A 214 18.22 1.21 2.93
CA GLY A 214 18.68 2.51 3.40
C GLY A 214 17.63 3.62 3.29
N LYS A 215 18.07 4.81 2.90
CA LYS A 215 17.19 5.98 2.83
C LYS A 215 16.18 5.83 1.69
N HIS A 216 14.91 6.18 1.95
CA HIS A 216 13.86 6.23 0.94
C HIS A 216 14.18 7.25 -0.15
N ASN A 217 13.97 6.86 -1.40
CA ASN A 217 14.06 7.73 -2.57
C ASN A 217 12.64 8.15 -2.98
N SER A 218 12.37 9.46 -2.97
CA SER A 218 11.11 10.02 -3.47
C SER A 218 11.30 10.58 -4.87
N ILE A 219 10.38 10.29 -5.79
CA ILE A 219 10.40 10.91 -7.12
C ILE A 219 10.23 12.45 -7.02
N ALA A 220 9.61 12.95 -5.95
CA ALA A 220 9.48 14.38 -5.69
C ALA A 220 10.84 15.08 -5.43
N SER A 221 11.89 14.34 -5.07
CA SER A 221 13.23 14.90 -4.86
C SER A 221 14.01 15.15 -6.15
N ILE A 222 13.52 14.63 -7.28
CA ILE A 222 14.15 14.82 -8.59
C ILE A 222 13.78 16.20 -9.14
N GLU A 223 14.75 16.91 -9.67
CA GLU A 223 14.56 18.22 -10.26
C GLU A 223 13.43 18.23 -11.30
N GLY A 224 12.50 19.20 -11.17
CA GLY A 224 11.33 19.32 -12.04
C GLY A 224 10.15 18.40 -11.69
N MET A 225 10.26 17.53 -10.66
CA MET A 225 9.18 16.61 -10.30
C MET A 225 8.33 17.09 -9.11
N LYS A 226 8.88 17.89 -8.18
CA LYS A 226 8.20 18.31 -6.96
C LYS A 226 6.83 18.97 -7.23
N ASP A 227 6.78 19.90 -8.19
CA ASP A 227 5.59 20.71 -8.47
C ASP A 227 4.52 19.95 -9.28
N ARG A 228 4.76 18.68 -9.56
CA ARG A 228 3.84 17.76 -10.24
C ARG A 228 3.70 16.41 -9.54
N THR A 229 4.21 16.31 -8.30
CA THR A 229 4.10 15.11 -7.47
C THR A 229 3.24 15.40 -6.25
N VAL A 230 2.30 14.51 -5.98
CA VAL A 230 1.54 14.42 -4.74
C VAL A 230 2.06 13.22 -3.97
N ILE A 231 2.84 13.47 -2.93
CA ILE A 231 3.26 12.44 -1.99
C ILE A 231 2.06 12.06 -1.14
N VAL A 232 1.78 10.77 -1.04
CA VAL A 232 0.81 10.20 -0.11
C VAL A 232 1.56 9.41 0.95
N ASN A 233 1.29 9.71 2.21
CA ASN A 233 1.92 9.01 3.32
C ASN A 233 1.02 9.03 4.57
N GLY A 234 1.51 8.53 5.72
CA GLY A 234 0.75 8.52 6.97
C GLY A 234 1.41 7.69 8.06
N VAL A 235 0.71 7.56 9.18
CA VAL A 235 1.24 6.88 10.36
C VAL A 235 0.90 5.38 10.42
N SER A 236 0.10 4.87 9.49
CA SER A 236 -0.50 3.53 9.57
C SER A 236 0.53 2.42 9.66
N LYS A 237 1.65 2.50 8.94
CA LYS A 237 2.61 1.41 8.78
C LYS A 237 3.83 1.58 9.68
N ALA A 238 4.50 2.71 9.59
CA ALA A 238 5.70 3.00 10.38
C ALA A 238 5.47 2.98 11.91
N TYR A 239 4.27 3.37 12.34
CA TYR A 239 3.97 3.52 13.78
C TYR A 239 2.93 2.51 14.28
N ALA A 240 2.62 1.47 13.50
CA ALA A 240 1.58 0.48 13.85
C ALA A 240 0.23 1.16 14.24
N MET A 241 -0.23 2.07 13.39
CA MET A 241 -1.41 2.93 13.64
C MET A 241 -2.49 2.74 12.58
N THR A 242 -2.69 1.53 12.06
CA THR A 242 -3.68 1.28 10.98
C THR A 242 -5.10 1.68 11.38
N GLY A 243 -5.51 1.39 12.62
CA GLY A 243 -6.83 1.70 13.18
C GLY A 243 -7.04 3.17 13.54
N TRP A 244 -5.98 3.97 13.67
CA TRP A 244 -6.07 5.40 14.02
C TRP A 244 -6.51 6.29 12.85
N ARG A 245 -6.38 5.81 11.62
CA ARG A 245 -6.86 6.45 10.40
C ARG A 245 -6.31 7.86 10.15
N ILE A 246 -4.98 8.04 10.18
CA ILE A 246 -4.32 9.29 9.79
C ILE A 246 -3.36 9.02 8.62
N GLY A 247 -3.58 9.74 7.53
CA GLY A 247 -2.69 9.89 6.40
C GLY A 247 -2.65 11.35 5.95
N PHE A 248 -1.83 11.65 4.99
CA PHE A 248 -1.72 12.99 4.43
C PHE A 248 -1.31 12.97 2.96
N ILE A 249 -1.54 14.08 2.29
CA ILE A 249 -0.86 14.45 1.04
C ILE A 249 0.07 15.62 1.28
N ALA A 250 1.20 15.61 0.55
CA ALA A 250 2.07 16.77 0.37
C ALA A 250 2.27 17.00 -1.14
N GLY A 251 1.95 18.19 -1.65
CA GLY A 251 2.01 18.43 -3.09
C GLY A 251 1.68 19.87 -3.49
N PRO A 252 1.44 20.10 -4.78
CA PRO A 252 1.08 21.44 -5.29
C PRO A 252 -0.12 22.04 -4.55
N GLU A 253 -0.01 23.28 -4.18
CA GLU A 253 -1.02 23.96 -3.34
C GLU A 253 -2.42 23.96 -3.98
N TRP A 254 -2.51 24.02 -5.31
CA TRP A 254 -3.79 23.98 -6.01
C TRP A 254 -4.49 22.62 -5.88
N ILE A 255 -3.72 21.50 -5.87
CA ILE A 255 -4.27 20.15 -5.62
C ILE A 255 -4.73 20.05 -4.16
N VAL A 256 -3.91 20.51 -3.22
CA VAL A 256 -4.25 20.50 -1.78
C VAL A 256 -5.51 21.30 -1.51
N LYS A 257 -5.68 22.46 -2.14
CA LYS A 257 -6.92 23.26 -2.05
C LYS A 257 -8.13 22.52 -2.61
N ALA A 258 -7.97 21.82 -3.74
CA ALA A 258 -9.04 21.02 -4.35
C ALA A 258 -9.42 19.82 -3.47
N VAL A 259 -8.43 19.11 -2.91
CA VAL A 259 -8.64 18.03 -1.96
C VAL A 259 -9.37 18.53 -0.69
N ASN A 260 -8.96 19.64 -0.13
CA ASN A 260 -9.64 20.24 1.03
C ASN A 260 -11.10 20.61 0.71
N LYS A 261 -11.38 21.13 -0.49
CA LYS A 261 -12.74 21.42 -0.96
C LYS A 261 -13.58 20.15 -1.03
N LEU A 262 -13.06 19.08 -1.63
CA LEU A 262 -13.76 17.78 -1.73
C LEU A 262 -13.99 17.20 -0.34
N GLN A 263 -12.94 17.07 0.48
CA GLN A 263 -13.00 16.48 1.81
C GLN A 263 -13.96 17.23 2.74
N GLY A 264 -14.01 18.56 2.63
CA GLY A 264 -14.94 19.39 3.39
C GLY A 264 -16.42 19.13 3.09
N GLN A 265 -16.74 18.54 1.93
CA GLN A 265 -18.12 18.25 1.54
C GLN A 265 -18.59 16.85 1.98
N TYR A 266 -17.68 15.94 2.37
CA TYR A 266 -18.16 14.58 2.67
C TYR A 266 -17.60 13.94 3.95
N THR A 267 -16.39 14.29 4.42
CA THR A 267 -15.85 13.73 5.69
C THR A 267 -15.40 14.79 6.70
N SER A 268 -15.21 16.04 6.28
CA SER A 268 -14.52 17.06 7.08
C SER A 268 -13.09 16.65 7.47
N GLY A 269 -12.52 17.21 8.53
CA GLY A 269 -11.19 16.86 9.03
C GLY A 269 -11.17 15.47 9.68
N PRO A 270 -10.00 14.81 9.73
CA PRO A 270 -9.86 13.54 10.41
C PRO A 270 -10.02 13.68 11.93
N CYS A 271 -10.18 12.54 12.63
CA CYS A 271 -10.39 12.47 14.07
C CYS A 271 -9.35 13.31 14.85
N SER A 272 -9.84 14.23 15.69
CA SER A 272 -8.99 15.18 16.45
C SER A 272 -7.99 14.49 17.37
N VAL A 273 -8.42 13.47 18.09
CA VAL A 273 -7.56 12.67 18.97
C VAL A 273 -6.48 11.95 18.18
N SER A 274 -6.86 11.33 17.04
CA SER A 274 -5.90 10.66 16.17
C SER A 274 -4.88 11.62 15.56
N GLN A 275 -5.27 12.87 15.29
CA GLN A 275 -4.33 13.89 14.82
C GLN A 275 -3.29 14.24 15.88
N LYS A 276 -3.68 14.32 17.18
CA LYS A 276 -2.73 14.58 18.28
C LYS A 276 -1.78 13.40 18.48
N ALA A 277 -2.27 12.18 18.32
CA ALA A 277 -1.43 10.99 18.32
C ALA A 277 -0.42 11.00 17.14
N ALA A 278 -0.86 11.35 15.94
CA ALA A 278 0.01 11.44 14.77
C ALA A 278 1.05 12.58 14.88
N GLU A 279 0.67 13.71 15.48
CA GLU A 279 1.62 14.80 15.81
C GLU A 279 2.73 14.27 16.72
N ALA A 280 2.38 13.53 17.79
CA ALA A 280 3.36 12.91 18.68
C ALA A 280 4.22 11.86 17.95
N ALA A 281 3.65 11.08 17.03
CA ALA A 281 4.40 10.13 16.23
C ALA A 281 5.52 10.79 15.40
N TYR A 282 5.23 11.91 14.74
CA TYR A 282 6.22 12.63 13.93
C TYR A 282 7.22 13.47 14.74
N THR A 283 6.88 13.88 15.97
CA THR A 283 7.74 14.74 16.80
C THR A 283 8.49 13.99 17.91
N GLY A 284 8.09 12.76 18.20
CA GLY A 284 8.69 11.92 19.24
C GLY A 284 9.86 11.08 18.74
N SER A 285 10.29 10.15 19.60
CA SER A 285 11.38 9.22 19.28
C SER A 285 11.02 8.32 18.08
N GLN A 286 11.96 8.17 17.15
CA GLN A 286 11.84 7.25 16.01
C GLN A 286 12.47 5.87 16.30
N GLU A 287 12.98 5.65 17.51
CA GLU A 287 13.57 4.37 17.93
C GLU A 287 12.61 3.17 17.78
N PRO A 288 11.31 3.26 18.20
CA PRO A 288 10.37 2.17 17.99
C PRO A 288 10.11 1.85 16.50
N VAL A 289 10.19 2.85 15.62
CA VAL A 289 10.05 2.65 14.16
C VAL A 289 11.22 1.82 13.64
N GLU A 290 12.44 2.15 14.07
CA GLU A 290 13.65 1.41 13.68
C GLU A 290 13.68 -0.01 14.26
N GLU A 291 13.19 -0.21 15.48
CA GLU A 291 13.03 -1.56 16.06
C GLU A 291 12.07 -2.43 15.24
N MET A 292 10.91 -1.88 14.86
CA MET A 292 9.95 -2.57 13.98
C MET A 292 10.55 -2.86 12.60
N ARG A 293 11.27 -1.90 12.01
CA ARG A 293 11.95 -2.07 10.72
C ARG A 293 12.94 -3.25 10.76
N LYS A 294 13.79 -3.32 11.79
CA LYS A 294 14.74 -4.42 11.99
C LYS A 294 14.06 -5.77 12.15
N ALA A 295 12.92 -5.81 12.86
CA ALA A 295 12.15 -7.02 13.01
C ALA A 295 11.54 -7.47 11.67
N PHE A 296 11.01 -6.55 10.87
CA PHE A 296 10.50 -6.86 9.53
C PHE A 296 11.61 -7.31 8.58
N GLU A 297 12.80 -6.71 8.65
CA GLU A 297 13.95 -7.13 7.84
C GLU A 297 14.37 -8.57 8.16
N ARG A 298 14.48 -8.94 9.43
CA ARG A 298 14.78 -10.31 9.86
C ARG A 298 13.70 -11.29 9.37
N ARG A 299 12.42 -10.94 9.49
CA ARG A 299 11.29 -11.75 9.03
C ARG A 299 11.26 -11.87 7.51
N ARG A 300 11.66 -10.82 6.77
CA ARG A 300 11.86 -10.87 5.33
C ARG A 300 12.89 -11.95 4.97
N ASP A 301 14.05 -11.92 5.63
CA ASP A 301 15.10 -12.91 5.39
C ASP A 301 14.62 -14.34 5.69
N LEU A 302 13.89 -14.51 6.78
CA LEU A 302 13.31 -15.80 7.16
C LEU A 302 12.33 -16.31 6.10
N ILE A 303 11.31 -15.52 5.75
CA ILE A 303 10.28 -15.98 4.81
C ILE A 303 10.84 -16.22 3.40
N VAL A 304 11.78 -15.37 2.94
CA VAL A 304 12.44 -15.54 1.63
C VAL A 304 13.22 -16.83 1.57
N ASN A 305 14.02 -17.12 2.61
CA ASN A 305 14.82 -18.34 2.65
C ASN A 305 13.92 -19.59 2.65
N LEU A 306 12.88 -19.60 3.47
CA LEU A 306 11.93 -20.71 3.53
C LEU A 306 11.11 -20.87 2.23
N ALA A 307 10.66 -19.78 1.62
CA ALA A 307 9.86 -19.82 0.40
C ALA A 307 10.68 -20.29 -0.81
N LYS A 308 11.99 -20.03 -0.86
CA LYS A 308 12.89 -20.59 -1.90
C LYS A 308 13.01 -22.11 -1.86
N GLU A 309 12.71 -22.73 -0.73
CA GLU A 309 12.69 -24.18 -0.58
C GLU A 309 11.35 -24.81 -1.02
N VAL A 310 10.33 -24.01 -1.34
CA VAL A 310 9.05 -24.51 -1.85
C VAL A 310 9.19 -24.80 -3.33
N PRO A 311 9.08 -26.07 -3.78
CA PRO A 311 9.21 -26.38 -5.20
C PRO A 311 8.19 -25.62 -6.05
N GLY A 312 8.62 -25.03 -7.14
CA GLY A 312 7.75 -24.29 -8.07
C GLY A 312 7.41 -22.84 -7.68
N PHE A 313 7.94 -22.34 -6.56
CA PHE A 313 7.92 -20.92 -6.27
C PHE A 313 9.14 -20.23 -6.91
N GLU A 314 8.90 -19.14 -7.63
CA GLU A 314 9.93 -18.19 -8.00
C GLU A 314 9.80 -16.99 -7.05
N VAL A 315 10.88 -16.67 -6.33
CA VAL A 315 10.85 -15.72 -5.20
C VAL A 315 11.79 -14.56 -5.47
N ASN A 316 11.26 -13.32 -5.48
CA ASN A 316 12.08 -12.11 -5.43
C ASN A 316 12.62 -11.87 -4.00
N ASN A 317 13.49 -10.87 -3.84
CA ASN A 317 13.97 -10.43 -2.54
C ASN A 317 13.35 -9.06 -2.22
N PRO A 318 12.27 -8.98 -1.42
CA PRO A 318 11.66 -7.71 -1.06
C PRO A 318 12.66 -6.77 -0.37
N GLU A 319 12.74 -5.53 -0.84
CA GLU A 319 13.62 -4.50 -0.30
C GLU A 319 12.90 -3.53 0.64
N GLY A 320 11.57 -3.66 0.75
CA GLY A 320 10.75 -2.86 1.64
C GLY A 320 9.35 -3.46 1.89
N ALA A 321 8.51 -2.71 2.60
CA ALA A 321 7.21 -3.17 3.10
C ALA A 321 7.31 -4.46 3.94
N PHE A 322 6.27 -5.28 4.00
CA PHE A 322 6.28 -6.56 4.72
C PHE A 322 5.51 -7.63 3.96
N TYR A 323 5.74 -7.70 2.65
CA TYR A 323 5.09 -8.67 1.76
C TYR A 323 6.10 -9.47 0.95
N LEU A 324 5.81 -10.75 0.79
CA LEU A 324 6.42 -11.63 -0.19
C LEU A 324 5.38 -11.91 -1.30
N PHE A 325 5.83 -11.90 -2.55
CA PHE A 325 4.96 -12.06 -3.71
C PHE A 325 5.52 -13.07 -4.71
N PRO A 326 5.64 -14.36 -4.32
CA PRO A 326 6.21 -15.39 -5.18
C PRO A 326 5.30 -15.68 -6.37
N LYS A 327 5.91 -15.94 -7.53
CA LYS A 327 5.23 -16.53 -8.67
C LYS A 327 5.00 -18.02 -8.39
N CYS A 328 3.78 -18.48 -8.66
CA CYS A 328 3.30 -19.81 -8.30
C CYS A 328 2.61 -20.55 -9.46
N SER A 329 2.71 -20.03 -10.67
CA SER A 329 2.06 -20.60 -11.87
C SER A 329 2.50 -22.04 -12.20
N TYR A 330 3.60 -22.53 -11.61
CA TYR A 330 4.00 -23.93 -11.66
C TYR A 330 2.91 -24.91 -11.24
N TYR A 331 1.98 -24.46 -10.38
CA TYR A 331 0.90 -25.30 -9.86
C TYR A 331 -0.37 -25.27 -10.71
N TYR A 332 -0.43 -24.46 -11.78
CA TYR A 332 -1.62 -24.39 -12.63
C TYR A 332 -1.78 -25.66 -13.46
N GLY A 333 -2.99 -26.17 -13.51
CA GLY A 333 -3.33 -27.48 -14.09
C GLY A 333 -3.12 -28.67 -13.17
N LYS A 334 -2.45 -28.49 -12.02
CA LYS A 334 -2.25 -29.55 -11.05
C LYS A 334 -3.50 -29.79 -10.19
N THR A 335 -3.61 -31.03 -9.64
CA THR A 335 -4.78 -31.48 -8.88
C THR A 335 -4.37 -32.30 -7.66
N ASP A 336 -5.18 -32.22 -6.59
CA ASP A 336 -5.13 -33.14 -5.44
C ASP A 336 -6.06 -34.35 -5.61
N GLY A 337 -6.70 -34.51 -6.79
CA GLY A 337 -7.68 -35.53 -7.09
C GLY A 337 -9.12 -35.10 -6.83
N THR A 338 -9.36 -33.98 -6.14
CA THR A 338 -10.70 -33.41 -5.86
C THR A 338 -10.91 -32.04 -6.51
N ARG A 339 -9.86 -31.28 -6.66
CA ARG A 339 -9.90 -29.92 -7.25
C ARG A 339 -8.70 -29.70 -8.16
N VAL A 340 -8.86 -28.83 -9.16
CA VAL A 340 -7.79 -28.41 -10.07
C VAL A 340 -7.44 -26.94 -9.77
N ILE A 341 -6.16 -26.64 -9.72
CA ILE A 341 -5.65 -25.27 -9.53
C ILE A 341 -5.54 -24.60 -10.90
N ASN A 342 -6.46 -23.70 -11.23
CA ASN A 342 -6.47 -23.02 -12.53
C ASN A 342 -5.72 -21.67 -12.51
N ASN A 343 -5.61 -21.05 -11.36
CA ASN A 343 -5.05 -19.70 -11.19
C ASN A 343 -4.58 -19.46 -9.74
N ALA A 344 -4.03 -18.29 -9.45
CA ALA A 344 -3.57 -17.91 -8.12
C ALA A 344 -4.69 -17.83 -7.06
N ASP A 345 -5.91 -17.47 -7.46
CA ASP A 345 -7.04 -17.38 -6.52
C ASP A 345 -7.49 -18.80 -6.08
N ASP A 346 -7.53 -19.75 -7.01
CA ASP A 346 -7.76 -21.18 -6.69
C ASP A 346 -6.67 -21.69 -5.74
N LEU A 347 -5.40 -21.36 -6.01
CA LEU A 347 -4.29 -21.75 -5.15
C LEU A 347 -4.41 -21.13 -3.75
N ALA A 348 -4.75 -19.85 -3.64
CA ALA A 348 -4.95 -19.18 -2.35
C ALA A 348 -6.09 -19.80 -1.56
N MET A 349 -7.18 -20.20 -2.21
CA MET A 349 -8.29 -20.92 -1.57
C MET A 349 -7.89 -22.33 -1.15
N TYR A 350 -7.13 -23.05 -1.99
CA TYR A 350 -6.59 -24.37 -1.66
C TYR A 350 -5.70 -24.29 -0.40
N LEU A 351 -4.80 -23.32 -0.34
CA LEU A 351 -3.91 -23.11 0.82
C LEU A 351 -4.71 -22.77 2.09
N LEU A 352 -5.78 -21.99 1.98
CA LEU A 352 -6.63 -21.68 3.12
C LEU A 352 -7.33 -22.94 3.66
N GLU A 353 -7.91 -23.75 2.78
CA GLU A 353 -8.75 -24.88 3.17
C GLU A 353 -7.95 -26.14 3.55
N VAL A 354 -6.80 -26.37 2.94
CA VAL A 354 -5.98 -27.58 3.14
C VAL A 354 -4.79 -27.32 4.07
N ALA A 355 -4.07 -26.20 3.84
CA ALA A 355 -2.92 -25.84 4.66
C ALA A 355 -3.30 -25.01 5.90
N HIS A 356 -4.53 -24.49 5.95
CA HIS A 356 -4.98 -23.51 6.95
C HIS A 356 -4.06 -22.28 7.02
N VAL A 357 -3.62 -21.82 5.85
CA VAL A 357 -2.82 -20.59 5.68
C VAL A 357 -3.55 -19.65 4.73
N ALA A 358 -3.93 -18.48 5.23
CA ALA A 358 -4.58 -17.45 4.41
C ALA A 358 -3.52 -16.58 3.70
N CYS A 359 -3.56 -16.54 2.38
CA CYS A 359 -2.81 -15.62 1.52
C CYS A 359 -3.75 -15.00 0.48
N VAL A 360 -3.30 -14.09 -0.36
CA VAL A 360 -4.17 -13.43 -1.35
C VAL A 360 -3.69 -13.75 -2.76
N GLY A 361 -4.58 -14.22 -3.63
CA GLY A 361 -4.29 -14.46 -5.05
C GLY A 361 -3.90 -13.17 -5.79
N GLY A 362 -2.99 -13.31 -6.74
CA GLY A 362 -2.37 -12.18 -7.44
C GLY A 362 -3.26 -11.51 -8.49
N THR A 363 -4.37 -12.14 -8.89
CA THR A 363 -5.29 -11.59 -9.91
C THR A 363 -5.75 -10.18 -9.58
N SER A 364 -6.14 -9.95 -8.32
CA SER A 364 -6.60 -8.63 -7.87
C SER A 364 -5.50 -7.58 -7.74
N PHE A 365 -4.23 -8.00 -7.78
CA PHE A 365 -3.05 -7.12 -7.84
C PHE A 365 -2.53 -6.90 -9.27
N GLY A 366 -3.20 -7.47 -10.29
CA GLY A 366 -2.78 -7.41 -11.68
C GLY A 366 -1.64 -8.35 -12.06
N ALA A 367 -1.37 -9.39 -11.26
CA ALA A 367 -0.36 -10.43 -11.52
C ALA A 367 -0.91 -11.82 -11.19
N PRO A 368 -1.75 -12.39 -12.08
CA PRO A 368 -2.49 -13.63 -11.83
C PRO A 368 -1.59 -14.87 -11.64
N GLU A 369 -0.30 -14.76 -11.89
CA GLU A 369 0.69 -15.84 -11.68
C GLU A 369 1.29 -15.88 -10.28
N CYS A 370 0.98 -14.91 -9.40
CA CYS A 370 1.57 -14.74 -8.08
C CYS A 370 0.55 -14.89 -6.94
N ILE A 371 1.06 -15.05 -5.71
CA ILE A 371 0.27 -14.94 -4.47
C ILE A 371 0.96 -13.96 -3.51
N ARG A 372 0.19 -13.19 -2.73
CA ARG A 372 0.74 -12.30 -1.70
C ARG A 372 0.68 -12.93 -0.33
N MET A 373 1.79 -12.94 0.38
CA MET A 373 1.95 -13.30 1.78
C MET A 373 2.51 -12.13 2.58
N SER A 374 1.84 -11.73 3.67
CA SER A 374 2.37 -10.76 4.62
C SER A 374 3.23 -11.47 5.66
N TYR A 375 4.45 -10.97 5.92
CA TYR A 375 5.28 -11.45 7.02
C TYR A 375 5.23 -10.55 8.27
N ALA A 376 4.17 -9.74 8.37
CA ALA A 376 3.86 -9.00 9.60
C ALA A 376 3.18 -9.93 10.63
N THR A 377 3.92 -10.93 11.11
CA THR A 377 3.53 -11.91 12.12
C THR A 377 4.79 -12.46 12.80
N SER A 378 4.65 -13.34 13.81
CA SER A 378 5.81 -13.90 14.50
C SER A 378 6.67 -14.82 13.61
N ASP A 379 7.94 -14.99 13.98
CA ASP A 379 8.88 -15.85 13.28
C ASP A 379 8.38 -17.32 13.26
N GLU A 380 7.74 -17.78 14.35
CA GLU A 380 7.16 -19.11 14.47
C GLU A 380 5.99 -19.29 13.50
N ASN A 381 5.10 -18.30 13.39
CA ASN A 381 3.99 -18.32 12.44
C ASN A 381 4.49 -18.34 10.99
N ILE A 382 5.54 -17.60 10.66
CA ILE A 382 6.16 -17.62 9.33
C ILE A 382 6.68 -19.02 9.01
N ALA A 383 7.47 -19.61 9.91
CA ALA A 383 8.05 -20.94 9.71
C ALA A 383 6.98 -22.03 9.55
N GLU A 384 5.98 -22.04 10.43
CA GLU A 384 4.88 -23.00 10.38
C GLU A 384 4.01 -22.81 9.14
N ALA A 385 3.71 -21.54 8.75
CA ALA A 385 2.93 -21.28 7.54
C ALA A 385 3.61 -21.82 6.28
N ILE A 386 4.90 -21.54 6.09
CA ILE A 386 5.62 -22.02 4.90
C ILE A 386 5.75 -23.54 4.91
N LYS A 387 5.94 -24.18 6.09
CA LYS A 387 5.92 -25.63 6.21
C LYS A 387 4.57 -26.21 5.76
N ARG A 388 3.45 -25.69 6.28
CA ARG A 388 2.09 -26.13 5.90
C ARG A 388 1.83 -25.93 4.40
N ILE A 389 2.27 -24.81 3.83
CA ILE A 389 2.19 -24.54 2.39
C ILE A 389 2.96 -25.61 1.61
N LYS A 390 4.22 -25.87 1.97
CA LYS A 390 5.08 -26.88 1.32
C LYS A 390 4.46 -28.26 1.35
N ASP A 391 3.94 -28.67 2.51
CA ASP A 391 3.31 -29.97 2.71
C ASP A 391 2.02 -30.11 1.85
N ALA A 392 1.17 -29.09 1.83
CA ALA A 392 -0.05 -29.09 1.02
C ALA A 392 0.26 -29.11 -0.49
N LEU A 393 1.24 -28.32 -0.95
CA LEU A 393 1.63 -28.25 -2.36
C LEU A 393 2.27 -29.53 -2.86
N ALA A 394 2.91 -30.33 -2.00
CA ALA A 394 3.45 -31.65 -2.35
C ALA A 394 2.38 -32.66 -2.73
N ALA A 395 1.13 -32.47 -2.34
CA ALA A 395 0.00 -33.31 -2.72
C ALA A 395 -0.54 -33.05 -4.14
N LEU A 396 -0.19 -31.94 -4.75
CA LEU A 396 -0.61 -31.55 -6.11
C LEU A 396 0.24 -32.23 -7.18
N LYS A 397 -0.42 -32.99 -8.08
CA LYS A 397 0.20 -33.78 -9.14
C LYS A 397 -0.10 -33.21 -10.52
#